data_3739958024aeac7e22516fd2df804b94
#
_entry.id   3739958024aeac7e22516fd2df804b94
#
_cell.length_a   1.000
_cell.length_b   1.000
_cell.length_c   1.000
_cell.angle_alpha   90.00
_cell.angle_beta   90.00
_cell.angle_gamma   90.00
#
_symmetry.space_group_name_H-M   'P 1'
#
loop_
_entity.id
_entity.type
_entity.pdbx_description
1 polymer ?
#
loop_
_entity_poly.entity_id
_entity_poly.type
_entity_poly.pdbx_seq_one_letter_code
_entity_poly.pdbx_strand_id
1 'polypeptide(L)'
;FTNYVHRVYATHDGEVYPLPINLGTINQFFHAHYTPAEAQKLIAGQAGELAGTDPANLNDKGIQLIGRPLYEAFIKNYTGKQWQTDPSELPAAIIKRLPVRFNYDNRYFKDTWEGLPADGYTAWMEKMIDDPRITVELGVDFFDESQPYNKTALKAAGVPVVYTGPVDRYFDYELGDLKWRTVDFKEVRYDEGDHFGCPVMNFSDADVPYTRAIEFKNFNPERHDSQNPNKTVVWEEYSRFAERGDEPYYPVNTDADKALY
;
A
#
# COMPACT_ATOMS: atom_id res chain seq x y z
N PHE A 1 -4.81 19.60 11.08
CA PHE A 1 -5.24 18.68 10.03
C PHE A 1 -6.16 19.41 9.08
N THR A 2 -6.02 19.13 7.78
CA THR A 2 -6.98 19.50 6.72
C THR A 2 -7.93 18.33 6.46
N ASN A 3 -9.17 18.62 6.12
CA ASN A 3 -10.10 17.60 5.66
C ASN A 3 -9.63 17.09 4.29
N TYR A 4 -9.33 15.80 4.22
CA TYR A 4 -8.90 15.18 2.99
C TYR A 4 -9.60 13.84 2.82
N VAL A 5 -10.32 13.68 1.73
CA VAL A 5 -11.00 12.42 1.37
C VAL A 5 -10.14 11.69 0.34
N HIS A 6 -9.54 10.60 0.75
CA HIS A 6 -8.67 9.83 -0.14
C HIS A 6 -9.48 9.09 -1.21
N ARG A 7 -9.09 9.30 -2.47
CA ARG A 7 -9.63 8.61 -3.64
C ARG A 7 -8.48 8.00 -4.42
N VAL A 8 -8.69 6.78 -4.85
CA VAL A 8 -7.74 6.01 -5.66
C VAL A 8 -8.44 5.58 -6.93
N TYR A 9 -7.73 5.62 -8.03
CA TYR A 9 -8.19 5.12 -9.32
C TYR A 9 -7.25 4.02 -9.82
N ALA A 10 -7.72 3.23 -10.78
CA ALA A 10 -6.91 2.24 -11.47
C ALA A 10 -7.09 2.35 -12.97
N THR A 11 -6.02 2.10 -13.72
CA THR A 11 -6.10 1.90 -15.16
C THR A 11 -6.25 0.42 -15.47
N HIS A 12 -7.06 0.09 -16.46
CA HIS A 12 -7.16 -1.23 -17.06
C HIS A 12 -7.63 -1.11 -18.50
N ASP A 13 -6.90 -1.72 -19.44
CA ASP A 13 -7.18 -1.67 -20.89
C ASP A 13 -7.38 -0.24 -21.42
N GLY A 14 -6.61 0.72 -20.93
CA GLY A 14 -6.66 2.12 -21.34
C GLY A 14 -7.81 2.95 -20.75
N GLU A 15 -8.65 2.37 -19.92
CA GLU A 15 -9.72 3.05 -19.19
C GLU A 15 -9.34 3.30 -17.72
N VAL A 16 -9.97 4.33 -17.11
CA VAL A 16 -9.77 4.70 -15.71
C VAL A 16 -10.98 4.34 -14.87
N TYR A 17 -10.77 3.59 -13.81
CA TYR A 17 -11.81 3.08 -12.92
C TYR A 17 -11.65 3.60 -11.49
N PRO A 18 -12.73 4.00 -10.81
CA PRO A 18 -12.66 4.37 -9.39
C PRO A 18 -12.45 3.14 -8.50
N LEU A 19 -11.60 3.27 -7.48
CA LEU A 19 -11.39 2.27 -6.42
C LEU A 19 -11.76 2.83 -5.04
N PRO A 20 -12.14 1.97 -4.05
CA PRO A 20 -12.35 0.52 -4.16
C PRO A 20 -13.46 0.17 -5.16
N ILE A 21 -13.45 -1.09 -5.63
CA ILE A 21 -14.48 -1.58 -6.57
C ILE A 21 -15.87 -1.23 -6.03
N ASN A 22 -16.62 -0.45 -6.78
CA ASN A 22 -17.93 0.08 -6.42
C ASN A 22 -18.92 -0.07 -7.58
N LEU A 23 -20.17 0.36 -7.39
CA LEU A 23 -21.19 0.21 -8.43
C LEU A 23 -20.82 0.92 -9.74
N GLY A 24 -20.12 2.06 -9.65
CA GLY A 24 -19.59 2.75 -10.84
C GLY A 24 -18.53 1.91 -11.56
N THR A 25 -17.57 1.35 -10.82
CA THR A 25 -16.54 0.45 -11.37
C THR A 25 -17.17 -0.77 -12.04
N ILE A 26 -18.15 -1.40 -11.38
CA ILE A 26 -18.85 -2.59 -11.91
C ILE A 26 -19.60 -2.24 -13.19
N ASN A 27 -20.37 -1.16 -13.19
CA ASN A 27 -21.16 -0.77 -14.36
C ASN A 27 -20.29 -0.37 -15.55
N GLN A 28 -19.20 0.35 -15.31
CA GLN A 28 -18.23 0.72 -16.34
C GLN A 28 -17.55 -0.52 -16.92
N PHE A 29 -17.03 -1.41 -16.06
CA PHE A 29 -16.28 -2.59 -16.49
C PHE A 29 -17.14 -3.58 -17.31
N PHE A 30 -18.40 -3.78 -16.91
CA PHE A 30 -19.31 -4.69 -17.62
C PHE A 30 -20.13 -3.98 -18.72
N HIS A 31 -19.89 -2.69 -19.00
CA HIS A 31 -20.65 -1.87 -19.95
C HIS A 31 -22.17 -1.98 -19.73
N ALA A 32 -22.60 -1.88 -18.47
CA ALA A 32 -23.97 -2.13 -18.03
C ALA A 32 -24.50 -1.04 -17.10
N HIS A 33 -25.77 -1.14 -16.75
CA HIS A 33 -26.46 -0.23 -15.82
C HIS A 33 -27.15 -1.03 -14.71
N TYR A 34 -26.37 -1.86 -14.01
CA TYR A 34 -26.90 -2.68 -12.92
C TYR A 34 -27.35 -1.78 -11.75
N THR A 35 -28.50 -2.15 -11.18
CA THR A 35 -28.89 -1.70 -9.83
C THR A 35 -27.98 -2.35 -8.79
N PRO A 36 -27.96 -1.83 -7.54
CA PRO A 36 -27.19 -2.48 -6.45
C PRO A 36 -27.49 -3.97 -6.27
N ALA A 37 -28.76 -4.36 -6.37
CA ALA A 37 -29.17 -5.77 -6.22
C ALA A 37 -28.70 -6.67 -7.38
N GLU A 38 -28.77 -6.16 -8.60
CA GLU A 38 -28.29 -6.88 -9.79
C GLU A 38 -26.76 -7.03 -9.77
N ALA A 39 -26.04 -5.97 -9.42
CA ALA A 39 -24.58 -6.02 -9.28
C ALA A 39 -24.17 -7.01 -8.18
N GLN A 40 -24.86 -7.02 -7.03
CA GLN A 40 -24.62 -7.98 -5.96
C GLN A 40 -24.83 -9.41 -6.42
N LYS A 41 -25.92 -9.66 -7.14
CA LYS A 41 -26.22 -11.00 -7.70
C LYS A 41 -25.19 -11.43 -8.73
N LEU A 42 -24.75 -10.52 -9.60
CA LEU A 42 -23.70 -10.78 -10.59
C LEU A 42 -22.40 -11.21 -9.91
N ILE A 43 -21.90 -10.41 -8.98
CA ILE A 43 -20.65 -10.69 -8.27
C ILE A 43 -20.74 -11.98 -7.46
N ALA A 44 -21.85 -12.21 -6.75
CA ALA A 44 -22.07 -13.45 -6.01
C ALA A 44 -22.12 -14.69 -6.94
N GLY A 45 -22.71 -14.55 -8.14
CA GLY A 45 -22.72 -15.60 -9.15
C GLY A 45 -21.34 -15.94 -9.68
N GLN A 46 -20.53 -14.92 -9.96
CA GLN A 46 -19.15 -15.10 -10.45
C GLN A 46 -18.22 -15.63 -9.35
N ALA A 47 -18.33 -15.13 -8.13
CA ALA A 47 -17.60 -15.63 -6.96
C ALA A 47 -17.99 -17.09 -6.61
N GLY A 48 -19.18 -17.50 -7.00
CA GLY A 48 -19.70 -18.88 -6.84
C GLY A 48 -18.89 -19.96 -7.55
N GLU A 49 -18.00 -19.61 -8.49
CA GLU A 49 -17.09 -20.55 -9.18
C GLU A 49 -16.28 -21.40 -8.19
N LEU A 50 -15.84 -20.80 -7.09
CA LEU A 50 -15.05 -21.46 -6.04
C LEU A 50 -15.81 -21.54 -4.71
N ALA A 51 -17.13 -21.39 -4.71
CA ALA A 51 -17.93 -21.42 -3.49
C ALA A 51 -17.81 -22.78 -2.78
N GLY A 52 -17.65 -22.73 -1.46
CA GLY A 52 -17.57 -23.95 -0.63
C GLY A 52 -16.21 -24.67 -0.68
N THR A 53 -15.24 -24.16 -1.42
CA THR A 53 -13.86 -24.64 -1.39
C THR A 53 -13.04 -23.83 -0.38
N ASP A 54 -12.05 -24.46 0.25
CA ASP A 54 -11.04 -23.72 1.00
C ASP A 54 -10.01 -23.14 0.01
N PRO A 55 -9.80 -21.81 -0.04
CA PRO A 55 -8.91 -21.22 -1.03
C PRO A 55 -7.45 -21.63 -0.76
N ALA A 56 -6.84 -22.29 -1.73
CA ALA A 56 -5.48 -22.80 -1.62
C ALA A 56 -4.42 -21.67 -1.63
N ASN A 57 -4.75 -20.56 -2.26
CA ASN A 57 -3.82 -19.45 -2.52
C ASN A 57 -4.58 -18.12 -2.67
N LEU A 58 -3.81 -17.04 -2.89
CA LEU A 58 -4.35 -15.69 -3.06
C LEU A 58 -5.26 -15.57 -4.30
N ASN A 59 -4.92 -16.24 -5.41
CA ASN A 59 -5.73 -16.25 -6.63
C ASN A 59 -7.14 -16.79 -6.35
N ASP A 60 -7.24 -17.96 -5.73
CA ASP A 60 -8.52 -18.59 -5.39
C ASP A 60 -9.32 -17.69 -4.44
N LYS A 61 -8.65 -17.14 -3.43
CA LYS A 61 -9.29 -16.24 -2.47
C LYS A 61 -9.81 -14.96 -3.13
N GLY A 62 -9.07 -14.37 -4.05
CA GLY A 62 -9.48 -13.19 -4.81
C GLY A 62 -10.74 -13.49 -5.65
N ILE A 63 -10.75 -14.59 -6.38
CA ILE A 63 -11.91 -15.02 -7.18
C ILE A 63 -13.13 -15.26 -6.29
N GLN A 64 -12.97 -15.91 -5.14
CA GLN A 64 -14.07 -16.11 -4.18
C GLN A 64 -14.66 -14.80 -3.65
N LEU A 65 -13.88 -13.72 -3.58
CA LEU A 65 -14.32 -12.44 -3.02
C LEU A 65 -15.06 -11.57 -4.03
N ILE A 66 -14.58 -11.52 -5.28
CA ILE A 66 -15.07 -10.53 -6.26
C ILE A 66 -15.41 -11.12 -7.65
N GLY A 67 -15.26 -12.43 -7.82
CA GLY A 67 -15.41 -13.10 -9.12
C GLY A 67 -14.17 -12.94 -10.02
N ARG A 68 -14.00 -13.89 -10.93
CA ARG A 68 -12.83 -13.96 -11.81
C ARG A 68 -12.61 -12.71 -12.68
N PRO A 69 -13.63 -12.15 -13.36
CA PRO A 69 -13.40 -11.00 -14.25
C PRO A 69 -12.80 -9.78 -13.53
N LEU A 70 -13.36 -9.37 -12.41
CA LEU A 70 -12.85 -8.21 -11.65
C LEU A 70 -11.50 -8.53 -10.96
N TYR A 71 -11.31 -9.77 -10.54
CA TYR A 71 -10.05 -10.22 -9.98
C TYR A 71 -8.91 -10.12 -11.01
N GLU A 72 -9.12 -10.65 -12.21
CA GLU A 72 -8.11 -10.63 -13.27
C GLU A 72 -7.81 -9.21 -13.74
N ALA A 73 -8.84 -8.35 -13.85
CA ALA A 73 -8.69 -6.97 -14.28
C ALA A 73 -7.93 -6.09 -13.28
N PHE A 74 -8.26 -6.17 -11.99
CA PHE A 74 -7.79 -5.16 -11.02
C PHE A 74 -6.82 -5.68 -9.97
N ILE A 75 -6.76 -6.99 -9.73
CA ILE A 75 -6.02 -7.56 -8.60
C ILE A 75 -4.83 -8.41 -9.04
N LYS A 76 -5.04 -9.32 -9.97
CA LYS A 76 -4.06 -10.34 -10.33
C LYS A 76 -2.69 -9.78 -10.68
N ASN A 77 -2.62 -8.95 -11.72
CA ASN A 77 -1.35 -8.42 -12.20
C ASN A 77 -0.78 -7.35 -11.26
N TYR A 78 -1.65 -6.52 -10.66
CA TYR A 78 -1.23 -5.55 -9.64
C TYR A 78 -0.54 -6.27 -8.47
N THR A 79 -1.16 -7.33 -7.94
CA THR A 79 -0.60 -8.14 -6.86
C THR A 79 0.67 -8.86 -7.31
N GLY A 80 0.68 -9.43 -8.51
CA GLY A 80 1.86 -10.07 -9.08
C GLY A 80 3.07 -9.12 -9.16
N LYS A 81 2.87 -7.89 -9.60
CA LYS A 81 3.90 -6.84 -9.59
C LYS A 81 4.33 -6.45 -8.18
N GLN A 82 3.38 -6.24 -7.27
CA GLN A 82 3.66 -5.86 -5.89
C GLN A 82 4.47 -6.93 -5.16
N TRP A 83 4.19 -8.19 -5.38
CA TRP A 83 4.86 -9.31 -4.71
C TRP A 83 5.97 -9.94 -5.53
N GLN A 84 6.10 -9.59 -6.83
CA GLN A 84 7.00 -10.26 -7.79
C GLN A 84 6.90 -11.79 -7.72
N THR A 85 5.69 -12.26 -7.53
CA THR A 85 5.36 -13.68 -7.35
C THR A 85 3.97 -13.89 -7.93
N ASP A 86 3.76 -15.01 -8.61
CA ASP A 86 2.42 -15.32 -9.12
C ASP A 86 1.43 -15.43 -7.94
N PRO A 87 0.25 -14.79 -8.02
CA PRO A 87 -0.76 -14.87 -6.97
C PRO A 87 -1.21 -16.29 -6.61
N SER A 88 -1.05 -17.27 -7.51
CA SER A 88 -1.30 -18.68 -7.23
C SER A 88 -0.26 -19.33 -6.29
N GLU A 89 0.90 -18.71 -6.13
CA GLU A 89 1.96 -19.15 -5.22
C GLU A 89 1.93 -18.40 -3.88
N LEU A 90 1.10 -17.36 -3.76
CA LEU A 90 0.97 -16.54 -2.57
C LEU A 90 -0.09 -17.09 -1.61
N PRO A 91 0.14 -17.02 -0.28
CA PRO A 91 -0.86 -17.44 0.70
C PRO A 91 -2.18 -16.68 0.58
N ALA A 92 -3.31 -17.37 0.68
CA ALA A 92 -4.65 -16.78 0.70
C ALA A 92 -4.82 -15.70 1.80
N ALA A 93 -4.08 -15.82 2.90
CA ALA A 93 -4.12 -14.90 4.03
C ALA A 93 -3.64 -13.47 3.71
N ILE A 94 -2.90 -13.27 2.62
CA ILE A 94 -2.49 -11.94 2.15
C ILE A 94 -3.71 -11.10 1.78
N ILE A 95 -4.72 -11.70 1.13
CA ILE A 95 -6.00 -11.04 0.86
C ILE A 95 -7.04 -11.52 1.87
N LYS A 96 -7.20 -10.79 2.96
CA LYS A 96 -8.26 -11.08 3.95
C LYS A 96 -9.63 -10.63 3.45
N ARG A 97 -9.68 -9.53 2.72
CA ARG A 97 -10.90 -8.93 2.18
C ARG A 97 -10.58 -8.07 0.96
N LEU A 98 -11.45 -8.07 -0.02
CA LEU A 98 -11.51 -7.07 -1.09
C LEU A 98 -12.82 -6.32 -0.91
N PRO A 99 -12.80 -5.03 -0.60
CA PRO A 99 -14.03 -4.29 -0.41
C PRO A 99 -14.74 -4.08 -1.75
N VAL A 100 -15.93 -4.64 -1.89
CA VAL A 100 -16.86 -4.33 -2.98
C VAL A 100 -18.01 -3.52 -2.42
N ARG A 101 -18.32 -2.41 -3.07
CA ARG A 101 -19.40 -1.52 -2.66
C ARG A 101 -20.49 -1.51 -3.73
N PHE A 102 -21.71 -1.82 -3.32
CA PHE A 102 -22.89 -1.78 -4.21
C PHE A 102 -23.60 -0.42 -4.16
N ASN A 103 -22.80 0.64 -4.13
CA ASN A 103 -23.20 2.05 -4.23
C ASN A 103 -22.09 2.82 -4.94
N TYR A 104 -22.23 4.13 -5.16
CA TYR A 104 -21.25 4.98 -5.83
C TYR A 104 -20.22 5.64 -4.90
N ASP A 105 -20.11 5.19 -3.63
CA ASP A 105 -19.11 5.71 -2.69
C ASP A 105 -17.71 5.22 -3.08
N ASN A 106 -16.88 6.14 -3.59
CA ASN A 106 -15.50 5.89 -4.00
C ASN A 106 -14.45 6.42 -3.00
N ARG A 107 -14.83 6.79 -1.78
CA ARG A 107 -13.86 7.11 -0.74
C ARG A 107 -13.03 5.87 -0.42
N TYR A 108 -11.72 6.00 -0.34
CA TYR A 108 -10.87 4.85 -0.06
C TYR A 108 -11.13 4.28 1.34
N PHE A 109 -11.20 5.14 2.35
CA PHE A 109 -11.53 4.77 3.72
C PHE A 109 -13.03 4.94 4.02
N LYS A 110 -13.48 4.38 5.14
CA LYS A 110 -14.85 4.54 5.68
C LYS A 110 -14.84 5.15 7.08
N ASP A 111 -13.72 5.79 7.42
CA ASP A 111 -13.55 6.38 8.73
C ASP A 111 -14.38 7.66 8.88
N THR A 112 -14.78 7.94 10.11
CA THR A 112 -15.53 9.17 10.45
C THR A 112 -14.65 10.40 10.26
N TRP A 113 -13.36 10.25 10.52
CA TRP A 113 -12.39 11.32 10.42
C TRP A 113 -11.31 10.93 9.38
N GLU A 114 -11.22 11.73 8.35
CA GLU A 114 -10.20 11.59 7.30
C GLU A 114 -9.51 12.94 7.14
N GLY A 115 -8.18 12.95 7.07
CA GLY A 115 -7.43 14.19 6.91
C GLY A 115 -5.93 13.97 6.79
N LEU A 116 -5.26 15.03 6.40
CA LEU A 116 -3.79 15.08 6.35
C LEU A 116 -3.28 16.16 7.32
N PRO A 117 -2.08 15.99 7.91
CA PRO A 117 -1.44 17.03 8.69
C PRO A 117 -1.23 18.30 7.83
N ALA A 118 -1.79 19.43 8.24
CA ALA A 118 -1.73 20.69 7.47
C ALA A 118 -0.29 21.14 7.18
N ASP A 119 0.62 20.95 8.15
CA ASP A 119 2.02 21.35 8.08
C ASP A 119 2.97 20.18 7.71
N GLY A 120 2.40 19.02 7.33
CA GLY A 120 3.13 17.80 7.02
C GLY A 120 3.34 16.88 8.24
N TYR A 121 3.78 15.64 7.95
CA TYR A 121 3.95 14.60 8.97
C TYR A 121 5.09 14.90 9.94
N THR A 122 6.19 15.49 9.47
CA THR A 122 7.34 15.86 10.32
C THR A 122 6.90 16.83 11.41
N ALA A 123 6.23 17.93 11.07
CA ALA A 123 5.74 18.89 12.04
C ALA A 123 4.70 18.31 13.01
N TRP A 124 3.92 17.34 12.57
CA TRP A 124 3.01 16.61 13.44
C TRP A 124 3.76 15.72 14.44
N MET A 125 4.76 14.96 13.98
CA MET A 125 5.60 14.14 14.86
C MET A 125 6.37 14.97 15.86
N GLU A 126 6.96 16.10 15.44
CA GLU A 126 7.64 17.04 16.32
C GLU A 126 6.73 17.50 17.47
N LYS A 127 5.47 17.84 17.16
CA LYS A 127 4.48 18.20 18.20
C LYS A 127 4.13 17.06 19.16
N MET A 128 4.18 15.80 18.68
CA MET A 128 3.90 14.63 19.53
C MET A 128 5.02 14.33 20.51
N ILE A 129 6.26 14.64 20.15
CA ILE A 129 7.46 14.38 20.98
C ILE A 129 7.94 15.63 21.72
N ASP A 130 7.25 16.76 21.59
CA ASP A 130 7.56 18.02 22.31
C ASP A 130 7.10 17.92 23.78
N ASP A 131 7.84 17.14 24.56
CA ASP A 131 7.64 16.97 26.01
C ASP A 131 9.01 16.91 26.69
N PRO A 132 9.24 17.63 27.79
CA PRO A 132 10.54 17.70 28.47
C PRO A 132 11.04 16.35 29.01
N ARG A 133 10.20 15.33 29.05
CA ARG A 133 10.56 13.96 29.45
C ARG A 133 11.05 13.11 28.27
N ILE A 134 10.94 13.62 27.03
CA ILE A 134 11.32 12.92 25.80
C ILE A 134 12.59 13.54 25.25
N THR A 135 13.61 12.73 25.07
CA THR A 135 14.82 13.14 24.33
C THR A 135 14.86 12.37 23.02
N VAL A 136 15.03 13.07 21.92
CA VAL A 136 15.11 12.49 20.57
C VAL A 136 16.54 12.60 20.07
N GLU A 137 17.13 11.47 19.75
CA GLU A 137 18.45 11.40 19.11
C GLU A 137 18.30 10.82 17.71
N LEU A 138 18.74 11.58 16.71
CA LEU A 138 18.69 11.17 15.30
C LEU A 138 20.07 10.70 14.83
N GLY A 139 20.07 9.85 13.78
CA GLY A 139 21.31 9.35 13.20
C GLY A 139 22.04 8.33 14.09
N VAL A 140 21.33 7.72 15.04
CA VAL A 140 21.88 6.69 15.92
C VAL A 140 21.61 5.31 15.34
N ASP A 141 22.67 4.54 15.07
CA ASP A 141 22.55 3.11 14.82
C ASP A 141 22.64 2.33 16.12
N PHE A 142 21.55 1.67 16.49
CA PHE A 142 21.43 0.89 17.73
C PHE A 142 22.45 -0.28 17.82
N PHE A 143 23.00 -0.73 16.71
CA PHE A 143 23.98 -1.82 16.65
C PHE A 143 25.42 -1.34 16.51
N ASP A 144 25.66 -0.04 16.37
CA ASP A 144 27.02 0.54 16.32
C ASP A 144 27.54 0.76 17.74
N GLU A 145 28.45 -0.11 18.18
CA GLU A 145 29.05 -0.06 19.54
C GLU A 145 29.88 1.21 19.81
N SER A 146 30.24 1.97 18.78
CA SER A 146 30.93 3.26 18.97
C SER A 146 29.96 4.39 19.40
N GLN A 147 28.64 4.18 19.30
CA GLN A 147 27.62 5.17 19.65
C GLN A 147 27.12 5.03 21.09
N PRO A 148 26.69 6.13 21.73
CA PRO A 148 26.32 6.09 23.15
C PRO A 148 25.06 5.29 23.49
N TYR A 149 24.11 5.18 22.54
CA TYR A 149 22.82 4.52 22.72
C TYR A 149 22.74 3.17 21.97
N ASN A 150 23.85 2.40 22.00
CA ASN A 150 23.89 1.11 21.35
C ASN A 150 23.31 -0.02 22.25
N LYS A 151 22.99 -1.16 21.61
CA LYS A 151 22.42 -2.36 22.24
C LYS A 151 23.19 -2.82 23.47
N THR A 152 24.52 -2.89 23.37
CA THR A 152 25.42 -3.38 24.44
C THR A 152 25.45 -2.40 25.62
N ALA A 153 25.60 -1.12 25.36
CA ALA A 153 25.66 -0.09 26.41
C ALA A 153 24.34 0.03 27.16
N LEU A 154 23.21 0.06 26.46
CA LEU A 154 21.88 0.14 27.10
C LEU A 154 21.56 -1.11 27.96
N LYS A 155 21.93 -2.30 27.46
CA LYS A 155 21.80 -3.55 28.23
C LYS A 155 22.65 -3.53 29.48
N ALA A 156 23.90 -3.09 29.39
CA ALA A 156 24.80 -2.98 30.53
C ALA A 156 24.32 -1.97 31.57
N ALA A 157 23.68 -0.87 31.13
CA ALA A 157 23.07 0.13 31.99
C ALA A 157 21.71 -0.29 32.59
N GLY A 158 21.17 -1.45 32.22
CA GLY A 158 19.86 -1.92 32.67
C GLY A 158 18.68 -1.07 32.18
N VAL A 159 18.83 -0.38 31.09
CA VAL A 159 17.79 0.47 30.49
C VAL A 159 16.80 -0.43 29.73
N PRO A 160 15.50 -0.36 30.02
CA PRO A 160 14.47 -1.05 29.21
C PRO A 160 14.46 -0.54 27.78
N VAL A 161 14.50 -1.44 26.80
CA VAL A 161 14.52 -1.11 25.38
C VAL A 161 13.29 -1.66 24.68
N VAL A 162 12.59 -0.82 23.92
CA VAL A 162 11.56 -1.21 22.96
C VAL A 162 12.14 -1.05 21.56
N TYR A 163 12.56 -2.15 20.98
CA TYR A 163 13.12 -2.16 19.63
C TYR A 163 12.00 -2.39 18.59
N THR A 164 11.85 -1.46 17.67
CA THR A 164 10.80 -1.48 16.63
C THR A 164 11.35 -1.75 15.22
N GLY A 165 12.65 -2.00 15.10
CA GLY A 165 13.29 -2.37 13.84
C GLY A 165 13.12 -3.84 13.46
N PRO A 166 13.77 -4.32 12.38
CA PRO A 166 13.70 -5.70 11.93
C PRO A 166 14.20 -6.69 12.99
N VAL A 167 13.37 -7.69 13.32
CA VAL A 167 13.67 -8.64 14.41
C VAL A 167 14.89 -9.51 14.11
N ASP A 168 15.08 -9.91 12.86
CA ASP A 168 16.25 -10.65 12.40
C ASP A 168 17.55 -9.86 12.62
N ARG A 169 17.57 -8.56 12.34
CA ARG A 169 18.70 -7.68 12.66
C ARG A 169 18.96 -7.60 14.17
N TYR A 170 17.92 -7.63 15.00
CA TYR A 170 18.09 -7.62 16.46
C TYR A 170 18.87 -8.84 16.96
N PHE A 171 18.69 -9.99 16.32
CA PHE A 171 19.38 -11.24 16.61
C PHE A 171 20.57 -11.50 15.67
N ASP A 172 21.10 -10.45 15.04
CA ASP A 172 22.28 -10.51 14.19
C ASP A 172 22.16 -11.56 13.05
N TYR A 173 20.91 -11.75 12.59
CA TYR A 173 20.56 -12.69 11.53
C TYR A 173 20.98 -14.16 11.80
N GLU A 174 21.10 -14.54 13.07
CA GLU A 174 21.60 -15.86 13.49
C GLU A 174 20.76 -17.04 12.97
N LEU A 175 19.47 -16.82 12.72
CA LEU A 175 18.55 -17.81 12.16
C LEU A 175 18.30 -17.60 10.65
N GLY A 176 18.89 -16.58 10.06
CA GLY A 176 18.72 -16.19 8.66
C GLY A 176 17.95 -14.88 8.49
N ASP A 177 17.82 -14.44 7.25
CA ASP A 177 17.12 -13.19 6.90
C ASP A 177 15.62 -13.44 6.72
N LEU A 178 14.79 -12.62 7.34
CA LEU A 178 13.37 -12.55 7.02
C LEU A 178 13.17 -11.86 5.68
N LYS A 179 12.17 -12.30 4.92
CA LYS A 179 11.88 -11.73 3.61
C LYS A 179 11.03 -10.48 3.73
N TRP A 180 11.51 -9.41 3.13
CA TRP A 180 10.84 -8.13 3.05
C TRP A 180 10.63 -7.69 1.61
N ARG A 181 9.59 -6.90 1.39
CA ARG A 181 9.40 -6.12 0.19
C ARG A 181 9.88 -4.70 0.43
N THR A 182 10.53 -4.13 -0.55
CA THR A 182 10.85 -2.70 -0.62
C THR A 182 10.27 -2.09 -1.89
N VAL A 183 10.31 -0.78 -2.00
CA VAL A 183 9.84 -0.03 -3.15
C VAL A 183 10.92 0.97 -3.59
N ASP A 184 11.13 1.04 -4.89
CA ASP A 184 11.91 2.09 -5.52
C ASP A 184 10.95 3.11 -6.14
N PHE A 185 11.29 4.39 -6.01
CA PHE A 185 10.52 5.47 -6.61
C PHE A 185 11.31 6.09 -7.75
N LYS A 186 10.66 6.19 -8.91
CA LYS A 186 11.19 6.93 -10.04
C LYS A 186 10.44 8.24 -10.20
N GLU A 187 11.15 9.36 -10.05
CA GLU A 187 10.60 10.68 -10.27
C GLU A 187 10.46 10.95 -11.77
N VAL A 188 9.25 11.32 -12.19
CA VAL A 188 8.93 11.76 -13.54
C VAL A 188 8.36 13.17 -13.47
N ARG A 189 8.85 14.06 -14.34
CA ARG A 189 8.42 15.45 -14.41
C ARG A 189 7.65 15.71 -15.69
N TYR A 190 6.51 16.38 -15.55
CA TYR A 190 5.66 16.76 -16.65
C TYR A 190 5.57 18.29 -16.78
N ASP A 191 5.58 18.79 -18.01
CA ASP A 191 5.40 20.21 -18.32
C ASP A 191 3.89 20.54 -18.48
N GLU A 192 3.13 20.14 -17.47
CA GLU A 192 1.69 20.39 -17.32
C GLU A 192 1.32 20.50 -15.84
N GLY A 193 0.24 21.19 -15.53
CA GLY A 193 -0.10 21.50 -14.15
C GLY A 193 -0.62 20.31 -13.34
N ASP A 194 -1.22 19.32 -13.99
CA ASP A 194 -1.80 18.11 -13.42
C ASP A 194 -1.77 17.01 -14.47
N HIS A 195 -1.28 15.83 -14.14
CA HIS A 195 -1.12 14.74 -15.09
C HIS A 195 -2.22 13.68 -14.94
N PHE A 196 -2.55 13.30 -13.72
CA PHE A 196 -3.52 12.24 -13.44
C PHE A 196 -4.87 12.75 -12.93
N GLY A 197 -4.97 13.98 -12.49
CA GLY A 197 -6.19 14.52 -11.89
C GLY A 197 -6.55 13.86 -10.55
N CYS A 198 -5.64 13.11 -9.96
CA CYS A 198 -5.84 12.41 -8.68
C CYS A 198 -4.50 12.15 -7.98
N PRO A 199 -4.51 11.98 -6.65
CA PRO A 199 -3.27 11.77 -5.90
C PRO A 199 -2.61 10.41 -6.14
N VAL A 200 -3.40 9.36 -6.45
CA VAL A 200 -2.90 7.99 -6.64
C VAL A 200 -3.64 7.32 -7.79
N MET A 201 -2.87 6.87 -8.76
CA MET A 201 -3.33 6.03 -9.87
C MET A 201 -2.65 4.66 -9.78
N ASN A 202 -3.44 3.59 -9.67
CA ASN A 202 -2.94 2.22 -9.73
C ASN A 202 -2.90 1.73 -11.19
N PHE A 203 -1.93 0.91 -11.51
CA PHE A 203 -1.77 0.31 -12.84
C PHE A 203 -1.96 -1.20 -12.74
N SER A 204 -3.09 -1.68 -13.24
CA SER A 204 -3.49 -3.08 -13.13
C SER A 204 -2.96 -3.96 -14.26
N ASP A 205 -2.58 -3.37 -15.40
CA ASP A 205 -2.13 -4.10 -16.58
C ASP A 205 -0.71 -4.63 -16.44
N ALA A 206 -0.43 -5.78 -17.06
CA ALA A 206 0.85 -6.48 -16.93
C ALA A 206 2.00 -5.81 -17.68
N ASP A 207 1.70 -5.05 -18.72
CA ASP A 207 2.67 -4.32 -19.56
C ASP A 207 3.20 -3.05 -18.89
N VAL A 208 2.52 -2.53 -17.87
CA VAL A 208 3.01 -1.43 -17.05
C VAL A 208 3.86 -1.97 -15.90
N PRO A 209 5.16 -1.64 -15.82
CA PRO A 209 6.07 -2.29 -14.86
C PRO A 209 5.95 -1.83 -13.41
N TYR A 210 5.36 -0.68 -13.15
CA TYR A 210 5.13 -0.14 -11.80
C TYR A 210 3.71 -0.42 -11.30
N THR A 211 3.53 -0.40 -9.98
CA THR A 211 2.26 -0.71 -9.34
C THR A 211 1.34 0.49 -9.29
N ARG A 212 1.89 1.66 -9.01
CA ARG A 212 1.13 2.91 -8.91
C ARG A 212 1.99 4.12 -9.27
N ALA A 213 1.31 5.21 -9.60
CA ALA A 213 1.89 6.53 -9.70
C ALA A 213 1.27 7.45 -8.66
N ILE A 214 2.08 8.29 -8.04
CA ILE A 214 1.70 9.20 -6.98
C ILE A 214 1.96 10.62 -7.46
N GLU A 215 0.91 11.43 -7.55
CA GLU A 215 1.00 12.85 -7.88
C GLU A 215 0.75 13.67 -6.62
N PHE A 216 1.83 14.06 -5.94
CA PHE A 216 1.78 14.68 -4.61
C PHE A 216 0.99 15.98 -4.55
N LYS A 217 0.97 16.73 -5.63
CA LYS A 217 0.21 17.98 -5.75
C LYS A 217 -1.28 17.78 -5.41
N ASN A 218 -1.85 16.65 -5.78
CA ASN A 218 -3.26 16.33 -5.60
C ASN A 218 -3.64 15.90 -4.17
N PHE A 219 -2.67 15.70 -3.26
CA PHE A 219 -2.96 15.51 -1.83
C PHE A 219 -3.31 16.81 -1.11
N ASN A 220 -2.77 17.95 -1.58
CA ASN A 220 -2.95 19.25 -0.95
C ASN A 220 -3.33 20.31 -1.99
N PRO A 221 -4.53 20.24 -2.56
CA PRO A 221 -4.96 21.19 -3.60
C PRO A 221 -4.95 22.65 -3.12
N GLU A 222 -5.11 22.88 -1.81
CA GLU A 222 -5.04 24.23 -1.22
C GLU A 222 -3.64 24.87 -1.31
N ARG A 223 -2.60 24.08 -1.59
CA ARG A 223 -1.22 24.56 -1.76
C ARG A 223 -0.84 24.82 -3.22
N HIS A 224 -1.76 24.67 -4.15
CA HIS A 224 -1.49 24.87 -5.58
C HIS A 224 -0.96 26.27 -5.90
N ASP A 225 -1.38 27.30 -5.18
CA ASP A 225 -0.95 28.69 -5.42
C ASP A 225 0.53 28.91 -5.16
N SER A 226 1.17 28.08 -4.35
CA SER A 226 2.61 28.15 -4.05
C SER A 226 3.47 27.26 -4.95
N GLN A 227 2.85 26.48 -5.83
CA GLN A 227 3.52 25.54 -6.74
C GLN A 227 3.46 26.04 -8.17
N ASN A 228 4.38 25.55 -9.01
CA ASN A 228 4.35 25.89 -10.43
C ASN A 228 3.06 25.35 -11.08
N PRO A 229 2.17 26.23 -11.59
CA PRO A 229 0.89 25.79 -12.16
C PRO A 229 1.03 25.04 -13.49
N ASN A 230 2.21 25.10 -14.13
CA ASN A 230 2.48 24.51 -15.43
C ASN A 230 3.38 23.27 -15.35
N LYS A 231 3.68 22.79 -14.15
CA LYS A 231 4.55 21.62 -13.96
C LYS A 231 4.04 20.75 -12.82
N THR A 232 4.16 19.44 -12.99
CA THR A 232 3.91 18.49 -11.93
C THR A 232 5.01 17.43 -11.84
N VAL A 233 5.08 16.78 -10.70
CA VAL A 233 6.01 15.67 -10.43
C VAL A 233 5.19 14.47 -10.00
N VAL A 234 5.46 13.37 -10.64
CA VAL A 234 4.85 12.06 -10.36
C VAL A 234 5.93 11.10 -9.91
N TRP A 235 5.64 10.29 -8.91
CA TRP A 235 6.50 9.19 -8.51
C TRP A 235 5.87 7.87 -8.95
N GLU A 236 6.57 7.13 -9.81
CA GLU A 236 6.25 5.75 -10.19
C GLU A 236 6.82 4.79 -9.14
N GLU A 237 6.00 3.91 -8.59
CA GLU A 237 6.36 2.97 -7.52
C GLU A 237 6.65 1.59 -8.08
N TYR A 238 7.89 1.12 -7.91
CA TYR A 238 8.37 -0.19 -8.32
C TYR A 238 8.63 -1.06 -7.10
N SER A 239 7.93 -2.17 -6.97
CA SER A 239 8.13 -3.10 -5.87
C SER A 239 9.19 -4.14 -6.20
N ARG A 240 10.07 -4.45 -5.25
CA ARG A 240 11.06 -5.54 -5.35
C ARG A 240 11.29 -6.23 -4.01
N PHE A 241 12.01 -7.34 -4.01
CA PHE A 241 12.50 -7.91 -2.76
C PHE A 241 13.58 -7.01 -2.16
N ALA A 242 13.52 -6.84 -0.83
CA ALA A 242 14.53 -6.09 -0.10
C ALA A 242 15.83 -6.92 0.02
N GLU A 243 16.95 -6.24 -0.08
CA GLU A 243 18.28 -6.74 0.25
C GLU A 243 18.74 -6.13 1.58
N ARG A 244 19.82 -6.65 2.18
CA ARG A 244 20.38 -6.05 3.39
C ARG A 244 20.83 -4.62 3.12
N GLY A 245 20.33 -3.69 3.92
CA GLY A 245 20.58 -2.26 3.77
C GLY A 245 19.47 -1.48 3.08
N ASP A 246 18.51 -2.17 2.46
CA ASP A 246 17.30 -1.53 1.96
C ASP A 246 16.34 -1.17 3.09
N GLU A 247 15.49 -0.15 2.85
CA GLU A 247 14.37 0.16 3.73
C GLU A 247 13.30 -0.94 3.63
N PRO A 248 12.93 -1.63 4.72
CA PRO A 248 11.93 -2.69 4.70
C PRO A 248 10.52 -2.10 4.80
N TYR A 249 9.72 -2.26 3.74
CA TYR A 249 8.33 -1.74 3.70
C TYR A 249 7.30 -2.76 4.16
N TYR A 250 7.37 -3.99 3.65
CA TYR A 250 6.36 -5.02 3.92
C TYR A 250 7.01 -6.37 4.23
N PRO A 251 6.71 -7.00 5.39
CA PRO A 251 7.15 -8.37 5.65
C PRO A 251 6.38 -9.34 4.75
N VAL A 252 7.06 -10.31 4.17
CA VAL A 252 6.43 -11.33 3.31
C VAL A 252 5.61 -12.31 4.15
N ASN A 253 6.09 -12.63 5.36
CA ASN A 253 5.38 -13.48 6.32
C ASN A 253 5.01 -14.87 5.79
N THR A 254 5.89 -15.51 5.03
CA THR A 254 5.70 -16.90 4.62
C THR A 254 5.74 -17.82 5.84
N ASP A 255 5.26 -19.05 5.69
CA ASP A 255 5.37 -20.04 6.78
C ASP A 255 6.83 -20.39 7.07
N ALA A 256 7.71 -20.32 6.06
CA ALA A 256 9.15 -20.43 6.26
C ALA A 256 9.72 -19.28 7.10
N ASP A 257 9.30 -18.03 6.83
CA ASP A 257 9.72 -16.86 7.62
C ASP A 257 9.25 -16.98 9.09
N LYS A 258 8.00 -17.42 9.31
CA LYS A 258 7.46 -17.63 10.68
C LYS A 258 8.15 -18.77 11.43
N ALA A 259 8.74 -19.73 10.74
CA ALA A 259 9.45 -20.83 11.36
C ALA A 259 10.88 -20.46 11.78
N LEU A 260 11.41 -19.32 11.33
CA LEU A 260 12.76 -18.85 11.69
C LEU A 260 12.78 -18.20 13.08
N TYR A 261 11.73 -17.48 13.46
CA TYR A 261 11.64 -16.68 14.69
C TYR A 261 10.35 -17.03 15.49
#